data_df9af631698c2486adbeff7fefb17e29
#
_entry.id   df9af631698c2486adbeff7fefb17e29
#
_cell.length_a   1.000
_cell.length_b   1.000
_cell.length_c   1.000
_cell.angle_alpha   90.00
_cell.angle_beta   90.00
_cell.angle_gamma   90.00
#
_symmetry.space_group_name_H-M   'P 1'
#
loop_
_entity.id
_entity.type
_entity.pdbx_description
1 polymer ?
#
loop_
_entity_poly.entity_id
_entity_poly.type
_entity_poly.pdbx_seq_one_letter_code
_entity_poly.pdbx_strand_id
1 'polypeptide(L)'
;MQEFKPFKEGKVREVYDNGDSLIIVATDRISAFDNILKNVITDKGAILTQMSKFWFDYTKDIVPNHMISVDVNDMPEFFRNDRFKGKSMMCKKLEMLPIECIVRGYITGSGWESYKKNGTVCSIKLKEGLKESDKLPEPIYTPSTKAEIGLHDENISFE
;
A
#
# COMPACT_ATOMS: atom_id res chain seq x y z
N MET A 1 -30.03 -3.98 -12.41
CA MET A 1 -29.00 -3.79 -11.38
C MET A 1 -27.70 -3.46 -12.11
N GLN A 2 -26.98 -2.44 -11.65
CA GLN A 2 -25.65 -2.12 -12.18
C GLN A 2 -24.71 -3.29 -11.84
N GLU A 3 -24.11 -3.91 -12.85
CA GLU A 3 -23.17 -5.00 -12.66
C GLU A 3 -21.81 -4.39 -12.27
N PHE A 4 -21.46 -4.46 -10.99
CA PHE A 4 -20.15 -4.02 -10.51
C PHE A 4 -19.10 -5.09 -10.80
N LYS A 5 -18.22 -4.83 -11.76
CA LYS A 5 -16.99 -5.59 -11.98
C LYS A 5 -15.80 -4.75 -11.55
N PRO A 6 -14.76 -5.34 -10.96
CA PRO A 6 -13.54 -4.59 -10.66
C PRO A 6 -12.94 -4.11 -11.99
N PHE A 7 -12.68 -2.81 -12.12
CA PHE A 7 -11.99 -2.26 -13.29
C PHE A 7 -10.48 -2.49 -13.21
N LYS A 8 -9.98 -2.73 -11.99
CA LYS A 8 -8.59 -3.12 -11.75
C LYS A 8 -8.55 -4.21 -10.66
N GLU A 9 -7.92 -5.32 -10.99
CA GLU A 9 -7.69 -6.40 -10.06
C GLU A 9 -6.18 -6.58 -9.85
N GLY A 10 -5.73 -6.31 -8.64
CA GLY A 10 -4.35 -6.54 -8.21
C GLY A 10 -4.20 -7.92 -7.56
N LYS A 11 -2.97 -8.28 -7.18
CA LYS A 11 -2.66 -9.56 -6.54
C LYS A 11 -3.51 -9.82 -5.29
N VAL A 12 -3.77 -8.78 -4.50
CA VAL A 12 -4.45 -8.89 -3.18
C VAL A 12 -5.56 -7.85 -2.99
N ARG A 13 -5.90 -7.05 -4.00
CA ARG A 13 -6.92 -6.01 -3.95
C ARG A 13 -7.77 -6.02 -5.21
N GLU A 14 -9.01 -5.59 -5.06
CA GLU A 14 -9.94 -5.31 -6.16
C GLU A 14 -10.35 -3.84 -6.08
N VAL A 15 -10.43 -3.15 -7.20
CA VAL A 15 -10.82 -1.74 -7.28
C VAL A 15 -12.02 -1.59 -8.18
N TYR A 16 -13.07 -0.99 -7.67
CA TYR A 16 -14.32 -0.76 -8.36
C TYR A 16 -14.53 0.73 -8.60
N ASP A 17 -14.97 1.10 -9.79
CA ASP A 17 -15.36 2.47 -10.10
C ASP A 17 -16.80 2.70 -9.63
N ASN A 18 -17.01 3.71 -8.81
CA ASN A 18 -18.31 4.12 -8.28
C ASN A 18 -18.64 5.56 -8.72
N GLY A 19 -18.25 5.95 -9.94
CA GLY A 19 -18.46 7.30 -10.47
C GLY A 19 -17.46 8.29 -9.88
N ASP A 20 -17.90 9.09 -8.93
CA ASP A 20 -17.07 10.11 -8.28
C ASP A 20 -16.12 9.56 -7.20
N SER A 21 -16.23 8.28 -6.91
CA SER A 21 -15.43 7.60 -5.89
C SER A 21 -14.92 6.26 -6.39
N LEU A 22 -13.98 5.67 -5.65
CA LEU A 22 -13.52 4.30 -5.83
C LEU A 22 -13.93 3.47 -4.62
N ILE A 23 -14.23 2.20 -4.83
CA ILE A 23 -14.35 1.23 -3.74
C ILE A 23 -13.19 0.25 -3.86
N ILE A 24 -12.31 0.25 -2.87
CA ILE A 24 -11.14 -0.62 -2.79
C ILE A 24 -11.45 -1.76 -1.83
N VAL A 25 -11.35 -2.98 -2.31
CA VAL A 25 -11.61 -4.19 -1.52
C VAL A 25 -10.29 -4.90 -1.26
N ALA A 26 -9.89 -5.00 0.00
CA ALA A 26 -8.76 -5.81 0.43
C ALA A 26 -9.22 -7.27 0.53
N THR A 27 -8.53 -8.17 -0.17
CA THR A 27 -8.87 -9.60 -0.17
C THR A 27 -8.04 -10.37 0.85
N ASP A 28 -8.47 -11.58 1.14
CA ASP A 28 -7.72 -12.52 1.98
C ASP A 28 -6.59 -13.24 1.23
N ARG A 29 -6.47 -12.97 -0.08
CA ARG A 29 -5.37 -13.49 -0.92
C ARG A 29 -4.02 -13.03 -0.39
N ILE A 30 -2.99 -13.88 -0.54
CA ILE A 30 -1.59 -13.55 -0.29
C ILE A 30 -0.79 -13.74 -1.55
N SER A 31 0.28 -12.97 -1.68
CA SER A 31 1.21 -13.05 -2.79
C SER A 31 2.63 -13.10 -2.26
N ALA A 32 3.46 -13.95 -2.85
CA ALA A 32 4.89 -14.02 -2.60
C ALA A 32 5.63 -14.22 -3.93
N PHE A 33 6.75 -13.51 -4.10
CA PHE A 33 7.54 -13.54 -5.35
C PHE A 33 6.67 -13.33 -6.60
N ASP A 34 5.78 -12.32 -6.52
CA ASP A 34 4.82 -11.94 -7.56
C ASP A 34 3.74 -12.99 -7.92
N ASN A 35 3.71 -14.13 -7.26
CA ASN A 35 2.71 -15.15 -7.45
C ASN A 35 1.61 -15.08 -6.38
N ILE A 36 0.35 -15.19 -6.80
CA ILE A 36 -0.78 -15.34 -5.87
C ILE A 36 -0.79 -16.78 -5.39
N LEU A 37 -0.70 -16.98 -4.08
CA LEU A 37 -0.73 -18.30 -3.48
C LEU A 37 -2.15 -18.87 -3.49
N LYS A 38 -2.27 -20.20 -3.57
CA LYS A 38 -3.57 -20.89 -3.56
C LYS A 38 -4.31 -20.73 -2.22
N ASN A 39 -3.55 -20.65 -1.12
CA ASN A 39 -4.10 -20.48 0.22
C ASN A 39 -4.41 -19.01 0.48
N VAL A 40 -5.44 -18.73 1.26
CA VAL A 40 -5.79 -17.42 1.78
C VAL A 40 -5.50 -17.35 3.27
N ILE A 41 -5.40 -16.15 3.80
CA ILE A 41 -5.37 -15.90 5.25
C ILE A 41 -6.71 -15.28 5.62
N THR A 42 -7.53 -16.04 6.33
CA THR A 42 -8.87 -15.60 6.77
C THR A 42 -8.78 -14.27 7.51
N ASP A 43 -9.70 -13.35 7.21
CA ASP A 43 -9.83 -12.03 7.79
C ASP A 43 -8.66 -11.05 7.51
N LYS A 44 -7.64 -11.46 6.74
CA LYS A 44 -6.52 -10.56 6.37
C LYS A 44 -7.03 -9.26 5.74
N GLY A 45 -8.00 -9.35 4.82
CA GLY A 45 -8.57 -8.18 4.17
C GLY A 45 -9.24 -7.23 5.16
N ALA A 46 -10.01 -7.78 6.12
CA ALA A 46 -10.67 -7.00 7.15
C ALA A 46 -9.67 -6.33 8.10
N ILE A 47 -8.67 -7.06 8.56
CA ILE A 47 -7.61 -6.52 9.44
C ILE A 47 -6.88 -5.37 8.74
N LEU A 48 -6.46 -5.55 7.48
CA LEU A 48 -5.75 -4.51 6.72
C LEU A 48 -6.62 -3.27 6.48
N THR A 49 -7.90 -3.43 6.22
CA THR A 49 -8.84 -2.29 6.07
C THR A 49 -8.98 -1.54 7.38
N GLN A 50 -9.13 -2.22 8.52
CA GLN A 50 -9.24 -1.57 9.83
C GLN A 50 -7.93 -0.89 10.25
N MET A 51 -6.78 -1.50 9.96
CA MET A 51 -5.48 -0.84 10.18
C MET A 51 -5.35 0.43 9.36
N SER A 52 -5.74 0.39 8.08
CA SER A 52 -5.72 1.59 7.22
C SER A 52 -6.65 2.67 7.77
N LYS A 53 -7.88 2.31 8.18
CA LYS A 53 -8.82 3.24 8.81
C LYS A 53 -8.22 3.88 10.05
N PHE A 54 -7.64 3.08 10.95
CA PHE A 54 -7.00 3.58 12.16
C PHE A 54 -5.92 4.64 11.84
N TRP A 55 -5.03 4.35 10.90
CA TRP A 55 -3.96 5.28 10.54
C TRP A 55 -4.47 6.53 9.85
N PHE A 56 -5.47 6.43 8.97
CA PHE A 56 -6.09 7.59 8.34
C PHE A 56 -6.78 8.50 9.36
N ASP A 57 -7.48 7.92 10.34
CA ASP A 57 -8.09 8.69 11.43
C ASP A 57 -7.04 9.31 12.34
N TYR A 58 -5.97 8.58 12.66
CA TYR A 58 -4.89 9.05 13.53
C TYR A 58 -4.08 10.19 12.90
N THR A 59 -3.86 10.15 11.59
CA THR A 59 -3.03 11.15 10.88
C THR A 59 -3.84 12.27 10.22
N LYS A 60 -5.17 12.31 10.35
CA LYS A 60 -6.05 13.25 9.63
C LYS A 60 -5.72 14.71 9.88
N ASP A 61 -5.20 15.04 11.07
CA ASP A 61 -4.82 16.40 11.46
C ASP A 61 -3.40 16.78 10.99
N ILE A 62 -2.64 15.80 10.45
CA ILE A 62 -1.29 15.98 9.90
C ILE A 62 -1.37 16.17 8.39
N VAL A 63 -2.13 15.30 7.71
CA VAL A 63 -2.27 15.32 6.24
C VAL A 63 -3.67 14.84 5.83
N PRO A 64 -4.33 15.50 4.88
CA PRO A 64 -5.57 15.01 4.30
C PRO A 64 -5.37 13.64 3.66
N ASN A 65 -6.39 12.78 3.76
CA ASN A 65 -6.38 11.46 3.14
C ASN A 65 -7.58 11.26 2.20
N HIS A 66 -7.59 10.14 1.48
CA HIS A 66 -8.59 9.84 0.47
C HIS A 66 -9.77 9.01 0.99
N MET A 67 -9.73 8.52 2.23
CA MET A 67 -10.79 7.69 2.79
C MET A 67 -12.09 8.51 2.95
N ILE A 68 -13.21 7.95 2.49
CA ILE A 68 -14.56 8.49 2.70
C ILE A 68 -15.26 7.67 3.77
N SER A 69 -15.38 6.35 3.60
CA SER A 69 -16.02 5.44 4.54
C SER A 69 -15.49 4.02 4.41
N VAL A 70 -15.58 3.25 5.49
CA VAL A 70 -15.37 1.80 5.50
C VAL A 70 -16.65 1.03 5.83
N ASP A 71 -17.77 1.74 6.04
CA ASP A 71 -19.07 1.11 6.25
C ASP A 71 -19.70 0.77 4.89
N VAL A 72 -20.01 -0.50 4.68
CA VAL A 72 -20.67 -0.95 3.45
C VAL A 72 -22.10 -0.38 3.30
N ASN A 73 -22.71 0.12 4.36
CA ASN A 73 -24.01 0.78 4.29
C ASN A 73 -23.95 2.14 3.57
N ASP A 74 -22.79 2.77 3.54
CA ASP A 74 -22.52 4.01 2.77
C ASP A 74 -22.22 3.73 1.29
N MET A 75 -22.12 2.45 0.91
CA MET A 75 -21.78 2.00 -0.44
C MET A 75 -23.02 1.51 -1.19
N PRO A 76 -22.93 1.33 -2.53
CA PRO A 76 -24.00 0.70 -3.31
C PRO A 76 -24.40 -0.67 -2.75
N GLU A 77 -25.66 -1.05 -2.96
CA GLU A 77 -26.24 -2.30 -2.45
C GLU A 77 -25.41 -3.55 -2.76
N PHE A 78 -24.76 -3.58 -3.93
CA PHE A 78 -23.86 -4.67 -4.32
C PHE A 78 -22.80 -5.00 -3.28
N PHE A 79 -22.32 -4.01 -2.51
CA PHE A 79 -21.27 -4.19 -1.50
C PHE A 79 -21.82 -4.52 -0.11
N ARG A 80 -23.15 -4.47 0.11
CA ARG A 80 -23.78 -4.67 1.42
C ARG A 80 -23.99 -6.14 1.77
N ASN A 81 -22.91 -6.92 1.73
CA ASN A 81 -22.94 -8.35 2.08
C ASN A 81 -21.63 -8.78 2.75
N ASP A 82 -21.60 -9.99 3.28
CA ASP A 82 -20.48 -10.49 4.09
C ASP A 82 -19.16 -10.62 3.30
N ARG A 83 -19.22 -10.76 1.97
CA ARG A 83 -18.01 -10.76 1.13
C ARG A 83 -17.21 -9.47 1.26
N PHE A 84 -17.90 -8.34 1.36
CA PHE A 84 -17.31 -7.00 1.32
C PHE A 84 -17.24 -6.33 2.68
N LYS A 85 -18.07 -6.76 3.63
CA LYS A 85 -18.15 -6.20 4.98
C LYS A 85 -16.80 -6.26 5.69
N GLY A 86 -16.36 -5.11 6.18
CA GLY A 86 -15.07 -4.94 6.86
C GLY A 86 -13.84 -4.93 5.96
N LYS A 87 -13.96 -5.32 4.67
CA LYS A 87 -12.87 -5.43 3.69
C LYS A 87 -12.87 -4.30 2.66
N SER A 88 -13.91 -3.49 2.64
CA SER A 88 -14.14 -2.43 1.66
C SER A 88 -13.83 -1.05 2.23
N MET A 89 -13.27 -0.20 1.40
CA MET A 89 -13.03 1.22 1.71
C MET A 89 -13.48 2.06 0.51
N MET A 90 -14.43 2.96 0.73
CA MET A 90 -14.80 3.97 -0.26
C MET A 90 -13.83 5.14 -0.16
N CYS A 91 -13.26 5.52 -1.29
CA CYS A 91 -12.19 6.51 -1.39
C CYS A 91 -12.51 7.58 -2.43
N LYS A 92 -11.97 8.77 -2.23
CA LYS A 92 -11.94 9.80 -3.27
C LYS A 92 -11.19 9.27 -4.50
N LYS A 93 -11.68 9.60 -5.68
CA LYS A 93 -11.02 9.30 -6.95
C LYS A 93 -9.93 10.34 -7.19
N LEU A 94 -8.69 9.94 -7.01
CA LEU A 94 -7.51 10.79 -7.12
C LEU A 94 -6.56 10.24 -8.17
N GLU A 95 -5.78 11.13 -8.79
CA GLU A 95 -4.65 10.75 -9.61
C GLU A 95 -3.48 10.35 -8.72
N MET A 96 -2.96 9.15 -8.94
CA MET A 96 -1.84 8.63 -8.16
C MET A 96 -0.51 9.02 -8.79
N LEU A 97 0.41 9.53 -7.97
CA LEU A 97 1.79 9.71 -8.40
C LEU A 97 2.45 8.34 -8.65
N PRO A 98 3.30 8.21 -9.68
CA PRO A 98 3.99 6.94 -9.99
C PRO A 98 5.22 6.72 -9.10
N ILE A 99 5.06 6.95 -7.80
CA ILE A 99 6.13 6.89 -6.79
C ILE A 99 5.65 6.09 -5.59
N GLU A 100 6.50 5.21 -5.08
CA GLU A 100 6.32 4.60 -3.76
C GLU A 100 7.09 5.39 -2.70
N CYS A 101 6.37 5.82 -1.66
CA CYS A 101 6.94 6.59 -0.55
C CYS A 101 7.28 5.65 0.60
N ILE A 102 8.57 5.43 0.84
CA ILE A 102 9.05 4.51 1.87
C ILE A 102 9.86 5.29 2.91
N VAL A 103 9.49 5.17 4.18
CA VAL A 103 10.28 5.68 5.31
C VAL A 103 10.94 4.49 6.01
N ARG A 104 12.25 4.51 6.13
CA ARG A 104 13.04 3.44 6.74
C ARG A 104 13.57 3.86 8.09
N GLY A 105 13.19 3.16 9.14
CA GLY A 105 13.81 3.25 10.46
C GLY A 105 14.94 2.23 10.69
N TYR A 106 15.05 1.25 9.79
CA TYR A 106 16.03 0.16 9.82
C TYR A 106 16.57 -0.08 8.42
N ILE A 107 17.83 -0.56 8.33
CA ILE A 107 18.50 -0.83 7.06
C ILE A 107 18.31 -2.30 6.63
N THR A 108 17.31 -2.57 5.78
CA THR A 108 16.97 -3.91 5.29
C THR A 108 16.65 -3.92 3.80
N GLY A 109 16.54 -5.11 3.21
CA GLY A 109 16.06 -5.32 1.83
C GLY A 109 16.84 -4.49 0.80
N SER A 110 16.14 -3.85 -0.14
CA SER A 110 16.78 -3.04 -1.20
C SER A 110 17.64 -1.90 -0.66
N GLY A 111 17.29 -1.34 0.51
CA GLY A 111 18.09 -0.33 1.20
C GLY A 111 19.43 -0.90 1.66
N TRP A 112 19.45 -2.09 2.23
CA TRP A 112 20.67 -2.79 2.62
C TRP A 112 21.54 -3.13 1.41
N GLU A 113 20.95 -3.63 0.33
CA GLU A 113 21.68 -3.93 -0.90
C GLU A 113 22.33 -2.68 -1.52
N SER A 114 21.64 -1.53 -1.48
CA SER A 114 22.20 -0.26 -1.92
C SER A 114 23.36 0.19 -1.02
N TYR A 115 23.17 0.15 0.29
CA TYR A 115 24.18 0.54 1.26
C TYR A 115 25.46 -0.29 1.14
N LYS A 116 25.36 -1.61 0.97
CA LYS A 116 26.54 -2.49 0.77
C LYS A 116 27.38 -2.09 -0.46
N LYS A 117 26.77 -1.56 -1.49
CA LYS A 117 27.45 -1.19 -2.73
C LYS A 117 28.27 0.09 -2.60
N ASN A 118 27.71 1.11 -1.96
CA ASN A 118 28.32 2.45 -2.00
C ASN A 118 28.13 3.28 -0.72
N GLY A 119 27.60 2.69 0.35
CA GLY A 119 27.37 3.40 1.62
C GLY A 119 26.18 4.39 1.58
N THR A 120 25.35 4.33 0.53
CA THR A 120 24.22 5.25 0.36
C THR A 120 22.91 4.50 0.11
N VAL A 121 21.78 5.17 0.37
CA VAL A 121 20.43 4.75 -0.05
C VAL A 121 19.72 5.98 -0.60
N CYS A 122 19.21 5.92 -1.82
CA CYS A 122 18.55 7.06 -2.49
C CYS A 122 19.40 8.36 -2.40
N SER A 123 20.70 8.28 -2.68
CA SER A 123 21.70 9.34 -2.54
C SER A 123 21.98 9.83 -1.09
N ILE A 124 21.29 9.33 -0.09
CA ILE A 124 21.55 9.65 1.32
C ILE A 124 22.76 8.84 1.79
N LYS A 125 23.83 9.53 2.18
CA LYS A 125 25.02 8.90 2.78
C LYS A 125 24.71 8.46 4.20
N LEU A 126 24.94 7.18 4.51
CA LEU A 126 24.72 6.61 5.83
C LEU A 126 26.04 6.44 6.59
N LYS A 127 25.93 6.26 7.92
CA LYS A 127 27.07 5.96 8.80
C LYS A 127 27.75 4.67 8.33
N GLU A 128 29.07 4.64 8.38
CA GLU A 128 29.85 3.44 8.11
C GLU A 128 29.67 2.36 9.20
N GLY A 129 29.83 1.10 8.83
CA GLY A 129 29.80 -0.03 9.73
C GLY A 129 28.41 -0.52 10.13
N LEU A 130 27.33 -0.08 9.48
CA LEU A 130 26.00 -0.64 9.66
C LEU A 130 25.95 -2.10 9.21
N LYS A 131 25.20 -2.90 9.93
CA LYS A 131 24.87 -4.30 9.61
C LYS A 131 23.43 -4.39 9.12
N GLU A 132 23.11 -5.47 8.44
CA GLU A 132 21.72 -5.74 8.04
C GLU A 132 20.80 -5.76 9.25
N SER A 133 19.66 -5.09 9.11
CA SER A 133 18.65 -4.88 10.15
C SER A 133 19.05 -3.92 11.29
N ASP A 134 20.18 -3.23 11.19
CA ASP A 134 20.50 -2.19 12.17
C ASP A 134 19.48 -1.07 12.14
N LYS A 135 19.17 -0.53 13.32
CA LYS A 135 18.35 0.67 13.47
C LYS A 135 19.14 1.89 12.99
N LEU A 136 18.53 2.70 12.15
CA LEU A 136 19.11 3.96 11.71
C LEU A 136 19.06 5.00 12.84
N PRO A 137 20.03 5.93 12.93
CA PRO A 137 20.01 7.01 13.92
C PRO A 137 18.74 7.85 13.85
N GLU A 138 18.26 8.08 12.64
CA GLU A 138 16.99 8.74 12.32
C GLU A 138 16.33 8.06 11.13
N PRO A 139 15.00 8.09 11.03
CA PRO A 139 14.32 7.56 9.86
C PRO A 139 14.70 8.36 8.59
N ILE A 140 14.88 7.65 7.47
CA ILE A 140 15.20 8.25 6.18
C ILE A 140 14.06 8.01 5.19
N TYR A 141 13.80 9.00 4.31
CA TYR A 141 12.86 8.87 3.21
C TYR A 141 13.57 8.32 1.98
N THR A 142 13.09 7.20 1.48
CA THR A 142 13.71 6.44 0.38
C THR A 142 12.67 6.13 -0.69
N PRO A 143 12.37 7.09 -1.57
CA PRO A 143 11.37 6.89 -2.62
C PRO A 143 11.87 5.89 -3.67
N SER A 144 10.92 5.22 -4.32
CA SER A 144 11.18 4.41 -5.51
C SER A 144 10.15 4.71 -6.60
N THR A 145 10.49 4.39 -7.84
CA THR A 145 9.52 4.40 -8.93
C THR A 145 8.43 3.38 -8.67
N LYS A 146 7.25 3.60 -9.23
CA LYS A 146 6.20 2.60 -9.34
C LYS A 146 6.29 1.96 -10.71
N ALA A 147 7.03 0.85 -10.81
CA ALA A 147 7.24 0.16 -12.06
C ALA A 147 5.93 -0.47 -12.60
N GLU A 148 5.88 -0.69 -13.91
CA GLU A 148 4.82 -1.46 -14.55
C GLU A 148 4.86 -2.93 -14.08
N ILE A 149 3.73 -3.62 -14.23
CA ILE A 149 3.61 -5.03 -13.84
C ILE A 149 4.66 -5.87 -14.57
N GLY A 150 5.52 -6.54 -13.81
CA GLY A 150 6.62 -7.38 -14.33
C GLY A 150 7.99 -6.72 -14.34
N LEU A 151 8.08 -5.44 -13.99
CA LEU A 151 9.33 -4.73 -13.75
C LEU A 151 9.53 -4.51 -12.24
N HIS A 152 10.77 -4.27 -11.83
CA HIS A 152 11.10 -3.95 -10.44
C HIS A 152 11.13 -2.44 -10.22
N ASP A 153 10.66 -2.01 -9.04
CA ASP A 153 10.76 -0.63 -8.60
C ASP A 153 12.24 -0.25 -8.40
N GLU A 154 12.62 0.92 -8.86
CA GLU A 154 13.99 1.44 -8.74
C GLU A 154 14.04 2.56 -7.69
N ASN A 155 15.06 2.51 -6.82
CA ASN A 155 15.30 3.59 -5.88
C ASN A 155 15.64 4.88 -6.64
N ILE A 156 14.98 5.97 -6.26
CA ILE A 156 15.23 7.30 -6.82
C ILE A 156 15.71 8.26 -5.71
N SER A 157 16.38 9.34 -6.11
CA SER A 157 16.71 10.43 -5.16
C SER A 157 15.46 11.25 -4.84
N PHE A 158 15.54 12.00 -3.75
CA PHE A 158 14.50 12.96 -3.40
C PHE A 158 14.56 14.23 -4.25
N GLU A 159 15.72 14.52 -4.86
CA GLU A 159 15.99 15.68 -5.72
C GLU A 159 15.60 15.41 -7.17
#